data_859677a2cf0bdfbf949e0c351f473c13
#
_entry.id   859677a2cf0bdfbf949e0c351f473c13
#
_cell.length_a   1.000
_cell.length_b   1.000
_cell.length_c   1.000
_cell.angle_alpha   90.00
_cell.angle_beta   90.00
_cell.angle_gamma   90.00
#
_symmetry.space_group_name_H-M   'P 1'
#
loop_
_entity.id
_entity.type
_entity.pdbx_description
1 polymer ?
#
loop_
_entity_poly.entity_id
_entity_poly.type
_entity_poly.pdbx_seq_one_letter_code
_entity_poly.pdbx_strand_id
1 'polypeptide(L)'
;MRLIARLYPPRWRERYGAEFDALLEDATPTWRSAVDVGWGALKMHLHTWRFPKYAVGFALTGAILAAALAIHMPDKYVSEAVIRVSGGAQSSQFFRDRVVQRALSRNSLSEVIQKNDLYATDRRHMPLEDVIQRMRHDIAITAADSGTADPGDFGFVMRYAYPDPLRAQRTTDELVSGMMKANLMEAISANRAESKPERPSTGSRLQILRSASLPRRPVQPNRFLITALGFGAGLALAVLAAVAKRVHRAAAH
;
A
#
# COMPACT_ATOMS: atom_id res chain seq x y z
N MET A 1 4.00 9.17 -36.96
CA MET A 1 2.54 9.21 -37.17
C MET A 1 2.07 8.17 -38.20
N ARG A 2 2.69 8.02 -39.37
CA ARG A 2 2.28 7.05 -40.42
C ARG A 2 2.21 5.58 -39.94
N LEU A 3 3.02 5.17 -38.97
CA LEU A 3 2.95 3.82 -38.39
C LEU A 3 1.67 3.58 -37.56
N ILE A 4 1.15 4.63 -36.93
CA ILE A 4 -0.07 4.57 -36.09
C ILE A 4 -1.32 4.51 -36.98
N ALA A 5 -1.28 5.14 -38.15
CA ALA A 5 -2.35 5.05 -39.15
C ALA A 5 -2.58 3.61 -39.67
N ARG A 6 -1.55 2.73 -39.58
CA ARG A 6 -1.68 1.30 -39.94
C ARG A 6 -2.52 0.49 -38.95
N LEU A 7 -2.79 1.05 -37.77
CA LEU A 7 -3.66 0.42 -36.77
C LEU A 7 -5.15 0.50 -37.11
N TYR A 8 -5.55 1.33 -38.08
CA TYR A 8 -6.93 1.41 -38.53
C TYR A 8 -7.35 0.22 -39.38
N PRO A 9 -8.65 -0.20 -39.33
CA PRO A 9 -9.17 -1.33 -40.10
C PRO A 9 -8.96 -1.18 -41.61
N PRO A 10 -8.67 -2.27 -42.39
CA PRO A 10 -8.40 -2.20 -43.85
C PRO A 10 -9.47 -1.49 -44.65
N ARG A 11 -10.74 -1.78 -44.37
CA ARG A 11 -11.90 -1.15 -45.04
C ARG A 11 -11.98 0.37 -44.82
N TRP A 12 -11.54 0.86 -43.69
CA TRP A 12 -11.47 2.29 -43.39
C TRP A 12 -10.31 2.95 -44.13
N ARG A 13 -9.14 2.28 -44.15
CA ARG A 13 -7.95 2.79 -44.86
C ARG A 13 -8.17 2.87 -46.38
N GLU A 14 -8.88 1.94 -46.98
CA GLU A 14 -9.22 1.99 -48.39
C GLU A 14 -10.12 3.19 -48.73
N ARG A 15 -10.95 3.64 -47.80
CA ARG A 15 -11.92 4.72 -48.05
C ARG A 15 -11.44 6.08 -47.66
N TYR A 16 -10.66 6.18 -46.58
CA TYR A 16 -10.25 7.45 -45.96
C TYR A 16 -8.74 7.59 -45.78
N GLY A 17 -7.94 6.61 -46.17
CA GLY A 17 -6.50 6.59 -45.89
C GLY A 17 -5.72 7.75 -46.52
N ALA A 18 -6.04 8.09 -47.76
CA ALA A 18 -5.37 9.21 -48.46
C ALA A 18 -5.63 10.59 -47.83
N GLU A 19 -6.90 10.85 -47.43
CA GLU A 19 -7.29 12.08 -46.73
C GLU A 19 -6.69 12.14 -45.34
N PHE A 20 -6.60 11.03 -44.64
CA PHE A 20 -6.01 10.96 -43.32
C PHE A 20 -4.50 11.12 -43.30
N ASP A 21 -3.81 10.60 -44.31
CA ASP A 21 -2.37 10.77 -44.46
C ASP A 21 -2.03 12.25 -44.78
N ALA A 22 -2.85 12.95 -45.58
CA ALA A 22 -2.71 14.38 -45.86
C ALA A 22 -2.92 15.22 -44.56
N LEU A 23 -3.92 14.91 -43.74
CA LEU A 23 -4.13 15.55 -42.45
C LEU A 23 -3.00 15.30 -41.46
N LEU A 24 -2.36 14.14 -41.49
CA LEU A 24 -1.21 13.81 -40.64
C LEU A 24 0.10 14.49 -41.08
N GLU A 25 0.20 14.90 -42.34
CA GLU A 25 1.33 15.69 -42.85
C GLU A 25 1.25 17.15 -42.37
N ASP A 26 0.06 17.71 -42.25
CA ASP A 26 -0.17 19.10 -41.80
C ASP A 26 -0.16 19.21 -40.25
N ALA A 27 -0.38 18.10 -39.55
CA ALA A 27 -0.44 18.07 -38.07
C ALA A 27 0.97 18.08 -37.46
N THR A 28 1.22 19.00 -36.53
CA THR A 28 2.46 18.98 -35.72
C THR A 28 2.54 17.70 -34.90
N PRO A 29 3.64 16.93 -34.96
CA PRO A 29 3.77 15.64 -34.30
C PRO A 29 3.94 15.82 -32.78
N THR A 30 2.83 15.85 -32.06
CA THR A 30 2.80 15.92 -30.60
C THR A 30 2.45 14.53 -30.04
N TRP A 31 2.98 14.19 -28.86
CA TRP A 31 2.63 12.90 -28.20
C TRP A 31 1.13 12.78 -27.96
N ARG A 32 0.43 13.90 -27.69
CA ARG A 32 -1.02 13.96 -27.51
C ARG A 32 -1.78 13.54 -28.78
N SER A 33 -1.36 14.04 -29.94
CA SER A 33 -1.96 13.66 -31.23
C SER A 33 -1.71 12.18 -31.57
N ALA A 34 -0.57 11.62 -31.16
CA ALA A 34 -0.31 10.18 -31.31
C ALA A 34 -1.23 9.32 -30.42
N VAL A 35 -1.50 9.78 -29.19
CA VAL A 35 -2.44 9.11 -28.27
C VAL A 35 -3.87 9.22 -28.79
N ASP A 36 -4.31 10.38 -29.30
CA ASP A 36 -5.65 10.58 -29.86
C ASP A 36 -5.90 9.71 -31.09
N VAL A 37 -4.93 9.64 -32.00
CA VAL A 37 -5.01 8.78 -33.19
C VAL A 37 -5.03 7.31 -32.79
N GLY A 38 -4.19 6.90 -31.82
CA GLY A 38 -4.18 5.54 -31.26
C GLY A 38 -5.50 5.19 -30.56
N TRP A 39 -6.05 6.13 -29.79
CA TRP A 39 -7.36 5.95 -29.12
C TRP A 39 -8.50 5.86 -30.13
N GLY A 40 -8.50 6.68 -31.19
CA GLY A 40 -9.46 6.62 -32.28
C GLY A 40 -9.42 5.27 -33.01
N ALA A 41 -8.22 4.76 -33.30
CA ALA A 41 -8.04 3.45 -33.91
C ALA A 41 -8.54 2.34 -32.98
N LEU A 42 -8.25 2.40 -31.67
CA LEU A 42 -8.71 1.46 -30.66
C LEU A 42 -10.24 1.45 -30.56
N LYS A 43 -10.86 2.64 -30.47
CA LYS A 43 -12.32 2.80 -30.42
C LYS A 43 -13.02 2.23 -31.64
N MET A 44 -12.42 2.44 -32.82
CA MET A 44 -12.97 1.92 -34.09
C MET A 44 -12.83 0.40 -34.17
N HIS A 45 -11.73 -0.16 -33.71
CA HIS A 45 -11.57 -1.60 -33.57
C HIS A 45 -12.56 -2.22 -32.59
N LEU A 46 -12.81 -1.56 -31.46
CA LEU A 46 -13.78 -2.03 -30.47
C LEU A 46 -15.23 -2.00 -31.01
N HIS A 47 -15.55 -1.03 -31.86
CA HIS A 47 -16.90 -0.91 -32.43
C HIS A 47 -17.16 -1.84 -33.62
N THR A 48 -16.13 -2.14 -34.43
CA THR A 48 -16.24 -2.98 -35.62
C THR A 48 -16.16 -4.47 -35.31
N TRP A 49 -15.79 -4.84 -34.09
CA TRP A 49 -15.56 -6.21 -33.69
C TRP A 49 -16.82 -6.83 -33.04
N ARG A 50 -17.18 -8.03 -33.51
CA ARG A 50 -18.01 -9.00 -32.77
C ARG A 50 -17.33 -9.48 -31.45
N PHE A 51 -16.45 -8.64 -30.92
CA PHE A 51 -15.60 -8.86 -29.76
C PHE A 51 -16.32 -8.75 -28.39
N PRO A 52 -17.47 -8.01 -28.25
CA PRO A 52 -17.96 -7.70 -26.93
C PRO A 52 -18.40 -8.95 -26.14
N LYS A 53 -18.91 -9.99 -26.79
CA LYS A 53 -19.44 -11.16 -26.06
C LYS A 53 -18.35 -11.96 -25.33
N TYR A 54 -17.23 -12.25 -25.99
CA TYR A 54 -16.13 -12.99 -25.36
C TYR A 54 -15.34 -12.12 -24.40
N ALA A 55 -15.11 -10.85 -24.71
CA ALA A 55 -14.41 -9.92 -23.83
C ALA A 55 -15.15 -9.72 -22.51
N VAL A 56 -16.45 -9.53 -22.55
CA VAL A 56 -17.31 -9.44 -21.35
C VAL A 56 -17.26 -10.75 -20.56
N GLY A 57 -17.33 -11.91 -21.24
CA GLY A 57 -17.23 -13.21 -20.57
C GLY A 57 -15.91 -13.35 -19.80
N PHE A 58 -14.76 -13.10 -20.44
CA PHE A 58 -13.45 -13.16 -19.80
C PHE A 58 -13.29 -12.14 -18.66
N ALA A 59 -13.79 -10.92 -18.85
CA ALA A 59 -13.74 -9.88 -17.81
C ALA A 59 -14.57 -10.26 -16.59
N LEU A 60 -15.76 -10.78 -16.77
CA LEU A 60 -16.63 -11.25 -15.69
C LEU A 60 -16.02 -12.45 -14.97
N THR A 61 -15.48 -13.43 -15.71
CA THR A 61 -14.80 -14.57 -15.10
C THR A 61 -13.61 -14.14 -14.27
N GLY A 62 -12.77 -13.21 -14.77
CA GLY A 62 -11.66 -12.63 -14.02
C GLY A 62 -12.11 -11.90 -12.76
N ALA A 63 -13.19 -11.13 -12.84
CA ALA A 63 -13.76 -10.44 -11.69
C ALA A 63 -14.32 -11.42 -10.64
N ILE A 64 -15.04 -12.46 -11.05
CA ILE A 64 -15.59 -13.48 -10.16
C ILE A 64 -14.47 -14.24 -9.43
N LEU A 65 -13.44 -14.68 -10.15
CA LEU A 65 -12.28 -15.35 -9.56
C LEU A 65 -11.56 -14.45 -8.56
N ALA A 66 -11.33 -13.18 -8.91
CA ALA A 66 -10.70 -12.22 -8.01
C ALA A 66 -11.57 -11.91 -6.78
N ALA A 67 -12.88 -11.81 -6.94
CA ALA A 67 -13.82 -11.64 -5.83
C ALA A 67 -13.80 -12.87 -4.89
N ALA A 68 -13.81 -14.08 -5.44
CA ALA A 68 -13.71 -15.31 -4.67
C ALA A 68 -12.40 -15.36 -3.86
N LEU A 69 -11.26 -15.00 -4.47
CA LEU A 69 -9.99 -14.89 -3.77
C LEU A 69 -10.04 -13.82 -2.66
N ALA A 70 -10.63 -12.65 -2.93
CA ALA A 70 -10.73 -11.57 -1.96
C ALA A 70 -11.58 -11.92 -0.73
N ILE A 71 -12.58 -12.81 -0.87
CA ILE A 71 -13.41 -13.29 0.23
C ILE A 71 -12.62 -14.23 1.15
N HIS A 72 -11.69 -15.02 0.60
CA HIS A 72 -10.85 -15.94 1.38
C HIS A 72 -9.67 -15.26 2.10
N MET A 73 -9.35 -14.02 1.75
CA MET A 73 -8.31 -13.26 2.46
C MET A 73 -8.83 -12.79 3.82
N PRO A 74 -8.08 -13.00 4.91
CA PRO A 74 -8.47 -12.52 6.23
C PRO A 74 -8.51 -11.00 6.27
N ASP A 75 -9.57 -10.45 6.85
CA ASP A 75 -9.70 -9.03 7.09
C ASP A 75 -8.64 -8.57 8.11
N LYS A 76 -8.00 -7.42 7.86
CA LYS A 76 -7.06 -6.80 8.81
C LYS A 76 -7.62 -5.47 9.29
N TYR A 77 -7.62 -5.30 10.59
CA TYR A 77 -8.01 -4.09 11.30
C TYR A 77 -6.76 -3.35 11.75
N VAL A 78 -6.71 -2.04 11.52
CA VAL A 78 -5.55 -1.20 11.86
C VAL A 78 -5.91 -0.33 13.06
N SER A 79 -5.21 -0.56 14.18
CA SER A 79 -5.24 0.33 15.33
C SER A 79 -4.14 1.39 15.21
N GLU A 80 -4.47 2.63 15.52
CA GLU A 80 -3.56 3.78 15.44
C GLU A 80 -3.40 4.45 16.78
N ALA A 81 -2.17 4.80 17.14
CA ALA A 81 -1.85 5.67 18.26
C ALA A 81 -0.95 6.82 17.80
N VAL A 82 -1.21 8.03 18.29
CA VAL A 82 -0.42 9.23 17.97
C VAL A 82 0.39 9.65 19.18
N ILE A 83 1.69 9.74 19.00
CA ILE A 83 2.65 10.07 20.06
C ILE A 83 3.40 11.32 19.66
N ARG A 84 3.50 12.27 20.58
CA ARG A 84 4.32 13.48 20.46
C ARG A 84 5.59 13.32 21.26
N VAL A 85 6.67 13.82 20.71
CA VAL A 85 7.96 13.93 21.39
C VAL A 85 8.31 15.40 21.48
N SER A 86 8.44 15.92 22.69
CA SER A 86 8.90 17.28 22.98
C SER A 86 10.33 17.24 23.49
N GLY A 87 11.21 18.09 22.95
CA GLY A 87 12.58 18.17 23.42
C GLY A 87 13.65 18.27 22.34
N GLY A 88 13.63 19.37 21.57
CA GLY A 88 14.76 19.85 20.76
C GLY A 88 15.00 19.18 19.41
N ALA A 89 15.18 20.00 18.39
CA ALA A 89 15.26 19.63 16.97
C ALA A 89 16.41 18.68 16.58
N GLN A 90 17.51 18.65 17.32
CA GLN A 90 18.66 17.80 17.02
C GLN A 90 18.50 16.33 17.44
N SER A 91 17.49 16.04 18.28
CA SER A 91 17.27 14.70 18.83
C SER A 91 16.24 13.88 18.06
N SER A 92 15.50 14.49 17.13
CA SER A 92 14.26 13.91 16.58
C SER A 92 14.47 12.62 15.78
N GLN A 93 15.45 12.57 14.90
CA GLN A 93 15.70 11.34 14.10
C GLN A 93 16.41 10.26 14.93
N PHE A 94 17.46 10.64 15.68
CA PHE A 94 18.15 9.72 16.56
C PHE A 94 17.27 9.14 17.64
N PHE A 95 16.40 9.98 18.22
CA PHE A 95 15.46 9.56 19.25
C PHE A 95 14.43 8.60 18.67
N ARG A 96 13.85 8.94 17.52
CA ARG A 96 12.89 8.07 16.81
C ARG A 96 13.48 6.71 16.53
N ASP A 97 14.65 6.66 15.91
CA ASP A 97 15.28 5.40 15.53
C ASP A 97 15.61 4.54 16.76
N ARG A 98 16.12 5.15 17.83
CA ARG A 98 16.44 4.44 19.07
C ARG A 98 15.20 3.91 19.78
N VAL A 99 14.15 4.73 19.92
CA VAL A 99 12.90 4.33 20.57
C VAL A 99 12.19 3.26 19.79
N VAL A 100 12.13 3.43 18.47
CA VAL A 100 11.54 2.43 17.55
C VAL A 100 12.31 1.11 17.61
N GLN A 101 13.64 1.15 17.50
CA GLN A 101 14.44 -0.08 17.58
C GLN A 101 14.27 -0.81 18.91
N ARG A 102 14.17 -0.08 20.02
CA ARG A 102 13.98 -0.69 21.34
C ARG A 102 12.56 -1.28 21.49
N ALA A 103 11.53 -0.57 21.05
CA ALA A 103 10.16 -1.05 21.07
C ALA A 103 9.96 -2.28 20.16
N LEU A 104 10.64 -2.30 19.02
CA LEU A 104 10.62 -3.41 18.06
C LEU A 104 11.74 -4.42 18.33
N SER A 105 12.35 -4.40 19.51
CA SER A 105 13.36 -5.40 19.88
C SER A 105 12.74 -6.79 19.96
N ARG A 106 13.55 -7.82 19.69
CA ARG A 106 13.11 -9.22 19.75
C ARG A 106 12.43 -9.57 21.07
N ASN A 107 13.03 -9.17 22.18
CA ASN A 107 12.50 -9.48 23.51
C ASN A 107 11.14 -8.81 23.77
N SER A 108 11.03 -7.53 23.44
CA SER A 108 9.78 -6.78 23.60
C SER A 108 8.65 -7.38 22.76
N LEU A 109 8.92 -7.69 21.49
CA LEU A 109 7.90 -8.27 20.61
C LEU A 109 7.53 -9.71 21.02
N SER A 110 8.51 -10.50 21.45
CA SER A 110 8.20 -11.87 21.93
C SER A 110 7.31 -11.86 23.17
N GLU A 111 7.54 -10.93 24.10
CA GLU A 111 6.69 -10.74 25.29
C GLU A 111 5.25 -10.35 24.89
N VAL A 112 5.11 -9.36 24.01
CA VAL A 112 3.80 -8.89 23.52
C VAL A 112 3.06 -10.01 22.78
N ILE A 113 3.76 -10.79 21.94
CA ILE A 113 3.18 -11.93 21.21
C ILE A 113 2.64 -12.98 22.17
N GLN A 114 3.40 -13.33 23.20
CA GLN A 114 3.00 -14.35 24.17
C GLN A 114 1.86 -13.86 25.08
N LYS A 115 1.96 -12.64 25.56
CA LYS A 115 0.98 -12.06 26.50
C LYS A 115 -0.40 -11.86 25.87
N ASN A 116 -0.47 -11.43 24.62
CA ASN A 116 -1.72 -11.21 23.90
C ASN A 116 -2.16 -12.40 23.04
N ASP A 117 -1.46 -13.54 23.14
CA ASP A 117 -1.68 -14.73 22.35
C ASP A 117 -1.82 -14.43 20.85
N LEU A 118 -0.88 -13.61 20.33
CA LEU A 118 -0.87 -13.22 18.93
C LEU A 118 -0.30 -14.34 18.05
N TYR A 119 -0.77 -14.39 16.80
CA TYR A 119 -0.29 -15.34 15.80
C TYR A 119 -0.31 -16.80 16.26
N ALA A 120 -1.34 -17.19 17.02
CA ALA A 120 -1.42 -18.53 17.64
C ALA A 120 -1.32 -19.67 16.61
N THR A 121 -1.91 -19.50 15.42
CA THR A 121 -1.82 -20.46 14.32
C THR A 121 -0.41 -20.51 13.73
N ASP A 122 0.20 -19.36 13.51
CA ASP A 122 1.54 -19.26 12.92
C ASP A 122 2.59 -19.85 13.86
N ARG A 123 2.50 -19.61 15.17
CA ARG A 123 3.40 -20.17 16.21
C ARG A 123 3.43 -21.69 16.27
N ARG A 124 2.39 -22.35 15.74
CA ARG A 124 2.35 -23.83 15.66
C ARG A 124 3.12 -24.38 14.47
N HIS A 125 3.33 -23.57 13.43
CA HIS A 125 3.89 -24.02 12.16
C HIS A 125 5.21 -23.33 11.80
N MET A 126 5.56 -22.24 12.50
CA MET A 126 6.75 -21.43 12.21
C MET A 126 7.57 -21.19 13.47
N PRO A 127 8.90 -21.04 13.36
CA PRO A 127 9.76 -20.57 14.44
C PRO A 127 9.30 -19.21 14.96
N LEU A 128 9.52 -18.94 16.25
CA LEU A 128 9.15 -17.66 16.87
C LEU A 128 9.80 -16.45 16.16
N GLU A 129 10.97 -16.64 15.58
CA GLU A 129 11.71 -15.61 14.85
C GLU A 129 10.92 -15.10 13.63
N ASP A 130 10.34 -16.02 12.87
CA ASP A 130 9.52 -15.69 11.70
C ASP A 130 8.22 -14.98 12.10
N VAL A 131 7.64 -15.36 13.24
CA VAL A 131 6.47 -14.70 13.81
C VAL A 131 6.81 -13.27 14.23
N ILE A 132 7.98 -13.03 14.83
CA ILE A 132 8.47 -11.70 15.21
C ILE A 132 8.66 -10.84 13.94
N GLN A 133 9.24 -11.39 12.88
CA GLN A 133 9.40 -10.67 11.62
C GLN A 133 8.03 -10.31 10.99
N ARG A 134 7.07 -11.22 11.05
CA ARG A 134 5.70 -10.95 10.60
C ARG A 134 5.08 -9.81 11.40
N MET A 135 5.20 -9.82 12.73
CA MET A 135 4.70 -8.74 13.58
C MET A 135 5.37 -7.40 13.25
N ARG A 136 6.69 -7.39 13.00
CA ARG A 136 7.40 -6.17 12.55
C ARG A 136 6.84 -5.62 11.25
N HIS A 137 6.49 -6.50 10.31
CA HIS A 137 5.88 -6.10 9.04
C HIS A 137 4.45 -5.54 9.21
N ASP A 138 3.71 -6.06 10.20
CA ASP A 138 2.35 -5.60 10.51
C ASP A 138 2.34 -4.29 11.35
N ILE A 139 3.52 -3.83 11.83
CA ILE A 139 3.70 -2.55 12.51
C ILE A 139 4.25 -1.51 11.52
N ALA A 140 3.55 -0.40 11.36
CA ALA A 140 4.00 0.75 10.58
C ALA A 140 4.15 1.98 11.48
N ILE A 141 5.29 2.66 11.38
CA ILE A 141 5.55 3.90 12.10
C ILE A 141 5.82 4.99 11.08
N THR A 142 4.97 6.00 11.07
CA THR A 142 5.05 7.13 10.14
C THR A 142 5.18 8.44 10.92
N ALA A 143 5.93 9.39 10.38
CA ALA A 143 5.98 10.73 10.93
C ALA A 143 4.57 11.35 10.86
N ALA A 144 4.17 12.01 11.93
CA ALA A 144 2.95 12.81 11.97
C ALA A 144 3.34 14.28 12.12
N ASP A 145 2.55 15.14 11.49
CA ASP A 145 2.65 16.56 11.75
C ASP A 145 2.18 16.80 13.19
N SER A 146 3.05 17.35 14.02
CA SER A 146 2.75 17.59 15.44
C SER A 146 1.68 18.67 15.67
N GLY A 147 1.34 19.42 14.62
CA GLY A 147 0.35 20.50 14.68
C GLY A 147 0.72 21.63 15.64
N THR A 148 1.96 21.66 16.13
CA THR A 148 2.50 22.67 17.03
C THR A 148 3.49 23.57 16.30
N ALA A 149 3.45 24.87 16.65
CA ALA A 149 4.36 25.87 16.11
C ALA A 149 5.80 25.77 16.69
N ASP A 150 6.04 24.87 17.64
CA ASP A 150 7.35 24.72 18.28
C ASP A 150 8.32 23.94 17.39
N PRO A 151 9.43 24.53 16.94
CA PRO A 151 10.38 23.94 15.98
C PRO A 151 11.22 22.79 16.55
N GLY A 152 10.83 22.20 17.65
CA GLY A 152 11.48 21.04 18.27
C GLY A 152 10.54 19.87 18.57
N ASP A 153 9.26 20.05 18.37
CA ASP A 153 8.26 19.02 18.60
C ASP A 153 8.01 18.22 17.32
N PHE A 154 8.02 16.90 17.44
CA PHE A 154 7.63 16.04 16.34
C PHE A 154 6.67 14.95 16.80
N GLY A 155 5.79 14.55 15.91
CA GLY A 155 4.84 13.48 16.15
C GLY A 155 5.17 12.24 15.33
N PHE A 156 4.73 11.10 15.79
CA PHE A 156 4.66 9.91 14.98
C PHE A 156 3.38 9.13 15.25
N VAL A 157 2.89 8.48 14.20
CA VAL A 157 1.75 7.57 14.25
C VAL A 157 2.28 6.16 14.23
N MET A 158 1.94 5.39 15.26
CA MET A 158 2.13 3.96 15.29
C MET A 158 0.85 3.29 14.83
N ARG A 159 0.96 2.39 13.85
CA ARG A 159 -0.13 1.58 13.33
C ARG A 159 0.20 0.11 13.48
N TYR A 160 -0.75 -0.66 13.95
CA TYR A 160 -0.63 -2.12 14.00
C TYR A 160 -1.84 -2.76 13.33
N ALA A 161 -1.56 -3.67 12.38
CA ALA A 161 -2.56 -4.38 11.60
C ALA A 161 -2.73 -5.81 12.12
N TYR A 162 -3.96 -6.18 12.53
CA TYR A 162 -4.25 -7.53 13.02
C TYR A 162 -5.69 -7.96 12.63
N PRO A 163 -5.97 -9.28 12.48
CA PRO A 163 -7.32 -9.75 12.14
C PRO A 163 -8.40 -9.46 13.18
N ASP A 164 -8.04 -9.38 14.46
CA ASP A 164 -8.96 -9.08 15.56
C ASP A 164 -8.82 -7.60 15.98
N PRO A 165 -9.88 -6.80 15.93
CA PRO A 165 -9.83 -5.37 16.25
C PRO A 165 -9.49 -5.08 17.71
N LEU A 166 -9.95 -5.93 18.65
CA LEU A 166 -9.65 -5.76 20.08
C LEU A 166 -8.20 -6.09 20.38
N ARG A 167 -7.68 -7.16 19.79
CA ARG A 167 -6.26 -7.53 19.92
C ARG A 167 -5.37 -6.48 19.25
N ALA A 168 -5.78 -5.93 18.10
CA ALA A 168 -5.05 -4.83 17.46
C ALA A 168 -4.92 -3.63 18.39
N GLN A 169 -6.01 -3.19 19.02
CA GLN A 169 -6.02 -2.07 19.95
C GLN A 169 -5.14 -2.35 21.18
N ARG A 170 -5.36 -3.48 21.86
CA ARG A 170 -4.59 -3.85 23.08
C ARG A 170 -3.09 -3.92 22.79
N THR A 171 -2.72 -4.51 21.67
CA THR A 171 -1.31 -4.62 21.26
C THR A 171 -0.70 -3.27 20.98
N THR A 172 -1.45 -2.36 20.32
CA THR A 172 -0.97 -0.99 20.08
C THR A 172 -0.78 -0.24 21.38
N ASP A 173 -1.73 -0.30 22.32
CA ASP A 173 -1.60 0.31 23.65
C ASP A 173 -0.40 -0.25 24.43
N GLU A 174 -0.15 -1.54 24.33
CA GLU A 174 0.97 -2.19 25.03
C GLU A 174 2.32 -1.78 24.43
N LEU A 175 2.43 -1.72 23.10
CA LEU A 175 3.63 -1.23 22.41
C LEU A 175 3.93 0.24 22.81
N VAL A 176 2.91 1.10 22.79
CA VAL A 176 3.05 2.49 23.21
C VAL A 176 3.47 2.61 24.69
N SER A 177 2.85 1.84 25.57
CA SER A 177 3.20 1.80 27.00
C SER A 177 4.63 1.30 27.21
N GLY A 178 5.06 0.30 26.44
CA GLY A 178 6.43 -0.21 26.45
C GLY A 178 7.44 0.86 26.04
N MET A 179 7.13 1.63 25.00
CA MET A 179 7.95 2.77 24.55
C MET A 179 8.08 3.84 25.65
N MET A 180 6.98 4.18 26.31
CA MET A 180 6.99 5.17 27.40
C MET A 180 7.82 4.68 28.59
N LYS A 181 7.68 3.41 28.99
CA LYS A 181 8.50 2.82 30.05
C LYS A 181 9.99 2.84 29.68
N ALA A 182 10.33 2.46 28.46
CA ALA A 182 11.71 2.48 27.98
C ALA A 182 12.33 3.87 28.02
N ASN A 183 11.56 4.89 27.60
CA ASN A 183 12.00 6.29 27.66
C ASN A 183 12.17 6.79 29.10
N LEU A 184 11.25 6.44 29.99
CA LEU A 184 11.33 6.80 31.40
C LEU A 184 12.57 6.17 32.07
N MET A 185 12.83 4.89 31.80
CA MET A 185 14.02 4.19 32.34
C MET A 185 15.32 4.80 31.82
N GLU A 186 15.34 5.24 30.56
CA GLU A 186 16.49 5.95 30.00
C GLU A 186 16.72 7.30 30.69
N ALA A 187 15.65 8.07 30.89
CA ALA A 187 15.73 9.36 31.62
C ALA A 187 16.22 9.18 33.07
N ILE A 188 15.75 8.14 33.76
CA ILE A 188 16.21 7.81 35.13
C ILE A 188 17.68 7.38 35.13
N SER A 189 18.10 6.57 34.18
CA SER A 189 19.49 6.10 34.08
C SER A 189 20.45 7.24 33.73
N ALA A 190 20.06 8.15 32.85
CA ALA A 190 20.82 9.34 32.50
C ALA A 190 21.00 10.28 33.73
N ASN A 191 19.92 10.56 34.47
CA ASN A 191 19.99 11.34 35.69
C ASN A 191 20.85 10.72 36.80
N ARG A 192 20.91 9.38 36.86
CA ARG A 192 21.77 8.66 37.83
C ARG A 192 23.23 8.70 37.43
N ALA A 193 23.54 8.71 36.14
CA ALA A 193 24.90 8.80 35.61
C ALA A 193 25.48 10.23 35.75
N GLU A 194 24.65 11.25 35.67
CA GLU A 194 25.02 12.65 35.84
C GLU A 194 24.93 13.05 37.33
N SER A 195 25.91 12.63 38.10
CA SER A 195 26.07 13.07 39.50
C SER A 195 26.51 14.54 39.64
N LYS A 196 26.26 15.39 38.61
CA LYS A 196 26.64 16.81 38.62
C LYS A 196 25.40 17.69 38.39
N PRO A 197 25.04 18.59 39.34
CA PRO A 197 23.75 19.27 39.38
C PRO A 197 23.65 20.53 38.50
N GLU A 198 24.30 20.61 37.33
CA GLU A 198 24.41 21.89 36.61
C GLU A 198 23.74 21.97 35.23
N ARG A 199 23.05 20.96 34.77
CA ARG A 199 22.20 21.15 33.55
C ARG A 199 20.92 20.35 33.69
N PRO A 200 19.72 21.01 33.52
CA PRO A 200 18.49 20.27 33.34
C PRO A 200 18.69 19.44 32.05
N SER A 201 18.82 18.13 32.22
CA SER A 201 18.84 17.20 31.08
C SER A 201 17.57 17.46 30.26
N THR A 202 17.73 17.97 29.06
CA THR A 202 16.65 18.12 28.07
C THR A 202 16.24 16.74 27.60
N GLY A 203 15.73 15.94 28.55
CA GLY A 203 15.21 14.62 28.27
C GLY A 203 13.98 14.77 27.36
N SER A 204 14.04 14.14 26.18
CA SER A 204 12.89 14.10 25.30
C SER A 204 11.69 13.51 26.04
N ARG A 205 10.60 14.26 26.13
CA ARG A 205 9.39 13.84 26.83
C ARG A 205 8.40 13.27 25.83
N LEU A 206 8.05 12.00 26.01
CA LEU A 206 6.99 11.36 25.25
C LEU A 206 5.62 11.72 25.85
N GLN A 207 4.71 12.12 25.00
CA GLN A 207 3.32 12.41 25.38
C GLN A 207 2.38 11.70 24.40
N ILE A 208 1.41 10.96 24.92
CA ILE A 208 0.35 10.36 24.11
C ILE A 208 -0.65 11.45 23.75
N LEU A 209 -0.77 11.77 22.46
CA LEU A 209 -1.79 12.69 21.97
C LEU A 209 -3.11 11.97 21.72
N ARG A 210 -3.02 10.73 21.23
CA ARG A 210 -4.18 9.88 20.99
C ARG A 210 -3.82 8.46 21.36
N SER A 211 -4.57 7.87 22.28
CA SER A 211 -4.48 6.44 22.63
C SER A 211 -4.90 5.57 21.46
N ALA A 212 -4.57 4.28 21.51
CA ALA A 212 -4.89 3.31 20.47
C ALA A 212 -6.37 3.30 20.12
N SER A 213 -6.66 3.49 18.84
CA SER A 213 -8.03 3.51 18.34
C SER A 213 -8.59 2.10 18.20
N LEU A 214 -9.87 1.91 18.54
CA LEU A 214 -10.59 0.70 18.20
C LEU A 214 -11.04 0.78 16.74
N PRO A 215 -10.48 -0.03 15.83
CA PRO A 215 -10.86 0.00 14.42
C PRO A 215 -12.26 -0.58 14.23
N ARG A 216 -13.13 0.18 13.59
CA ARG A 216 -14.52 -0.25 13.32
C ARG A 216 -14.70 -0.92 11.95
N ARG A 217 -13.75 -0.73 11.04
CA ARG A 217 -13.81 -1.29 9.67
C ARG A 217 -12.45 -1.90 9.32
N PRO A 218 -12.45 -3.03 8.59
CA PRO A 218 -11.22 -3.59 8.06
C PRO A 218 -10.62 -2.64 7.01
N VAL A 219 -9.31 -2.46 7.03
CA VAL A 219 -8.58 -1.62 6.08
C VAL A 219 -8.06 -2.47 4.91
N GLN A 220 -7.82 -3.75 5.15
CA GLN A 220 -7.34 -4.71 4.16
C GLN A 220 -8.13 -6.02 4.25
N PRO A 221 -8.33 -6.74 3.12
CA PRO A 221 -8.01 -6.34 1.74
C PRO A 221 -9.01 -5.34 1.16
N ASN A 222 -8.57 -4.49 0.24
CA ASN A 222 -9.50 -3.65 -0.53
C ASN A 222 -10.17 -4.53 -1.61
N ARG A 223 -11.28 -5.16 -1.25
CA ARG A 223 -12.00 -6.13 -2.09
C ARG A 223 -12.42 -5.54 -3.43
N PHE A 224 -12.79 -4.24 -3.43
CA PHE A 224 -13.13 -3.54 -4.67
C PHE A 224 -11.93 -3.45 -5.63
N LEU A 225 -10.78 -3.08 -5.12
CA LEU A 225 -9.55 -2.96 -5.94
C LEU A 225 -9.12 -4.32 -6.51
N ILE A 226 -9.18 -5.38 -5.70
CA ILE A 226 -8.84 -6.74 -6.15
C ILE A 226 -9.80 -7.19 -7.27
N THR A 227 -11.10 -6.95 -7.11
CA THR A 227 -12.11 -7.30 -8.12
C THR A 227 -11.92 -6.49 -9.40
N ALA A 228 -11.62 -5.19 -9.29
CA ALA A 228 -11.34 -4.33 -10.44
C ALA A 228 -10.07 -4.76 -11.20
N LEU A 229 -9.02 -5.15 -10.48
CA LEU A 229 -7.81 -5.72 -11.09
C LEU A 229 -8.10 -7.04 -11.79
N GLY A 230 -8.91 -7.92 -11.19
CA GLY A 230 -9.33 -9.18 -11.82
C GLY A 230 -10.13 -8.94 -13.10
N PHE A 231 -11.03 -7.96 -13.10
CA PHE A 231 -11.76 -7.54 -14.29
C PHE A 231 -10.82 -7.03 -15.39
N GLY A 232 -9.86 -6.18 -15.04
CA GLY A 232 -8.85 -5.66 -15.98
C GLY A 232 -7.97 -6.77 -16.57
N ALA A 233 -7.52 -7.71 -15.73
CA ALA A 233 -6.74 -8.87 -16.17
C ALA A 233 -7.55 -9.78 -17.13
N GLY A 234 -8.83 -10.02 -16.82
CA GLY A 234 -9.73 -10.77 -17.72
C GLY A 234 -9.90 -10.09 -19.08
N LEU A 235 -10.04 -8.77 -19.11
CA LEU A 235 -10.07 -7.99 -20.35
C LEU A 235 -8.77 -8.10 -21.15
N ALA A 236 -7.62 -7.98 -20.48
CA ALA A 236 -6.31 -8.13 -21.13
C ALA A 236 -6.15 -9.52 -21.76
N LEU A 237 -6.54 -10.57 -21.04
CA LEU A 237 -6.52 -11.94 -21.58
C LEU A 237 -7.44 -12.11 -22.79
N ALA A 238 -8.62 -11.48 -22.78
CA ALA A 238 -9.51 -11.50 -23.92
C ALA A 238 -8.89 -10.85 -25.16
N VAL A 239 -8.19 -9.72 -24.99
CA VAL A 239 -7.46 -9.06 -26.09
C VAL A 239 -6.35 -9.95 -26.62
N LEU A 240 -5.53 -10.54 -25.73
CA LEU A 240 -4.44 -11.43 -26.11
C LEU A 240 -4.96 -12.66 -26.87
N ALA A 241 -6.02 -13.29 -26.38
CA ALA A 241 -6.64 -14.43 -27.04
C ALA A 241 -7.15 -14.10 -28.45
N ALA A 242 -7.70 -12.91 -28.62
CA ALA A 242 -8.18 -12.46 -29.92
C ALA A 242 -7.04 -12.14 -30.90
N VAL A 243 -5.95 -11.54 -30.42
CA VAL A 243 -4.75 -11.30 -31.24
C VAL A 243 -4.12 -12.63 -31.65
N ALA A 244 -3.94 -13.57 -30.71
CA ALA A 244 -3.39 -14.89 -30.99
C ALA A 244 -4.21 -15.65 -32.04
N LYS A 245 -5.55 -15.62 -31.93
CA LYS A 245 -6.45 -16.24 -32.90
C LYS A 245 -6.33 -15.63 -34.30
N ARG A 246 -6.03 -14.32 -34.41
CA ARG A 246 -5.79 -13.66 -35.69
C ARG A 246 -4.46 -14.08 -36.33
N VAL A 247 -3.40 -14.07 -35.52
CA VAL A 247 -2.08 -14.46 -35.98
C VAL A 247 -2.12 -15.91 -36.49
N HIS A 248 -2.77 -16.80 -35.76
CA HIS A 248 -2.90 -18.21 -36.18
C HIS A 248 -3.71 -18.39 -37.48
N ARG A 249 -4.75 -17.57 -37.68
CA ARG A 249 -5.52 -17.60 -38.93
C ARG A 249 -4.77 -16.99 -40.12
N ALA A 250 -3.90 -15.99 -39.85
CA ALA A 250 -3.07 -15.39 -40.90
C ALA A 250 -1.88 -16.27 -41.30
N ALA A 251 -1.42 -17.19 -40.44
CA ALA A 251 -0.36 -18.15 -40.71
C ALA A 251 -0.86 -19.45 -41.39
N ALA A 252 -2.19 -19.68 -41.41
CA ALA A 252 -2.82 -20.86 -42.01
C ALA A 252 -3.34 -20.62 -43.46
N HIS A 253 -3.11 -19.41 -43.97
CA HIS A 253 -3.37 -19.00 -45.39
C HIS A 253 -2.07 -18.53 -46.03
#